data_7ef3a7f3e1e63cdf9687138406adb713
#
_entry.id   7ef3a7f3e1e63cdf9687138406adb713
#
_cell.length_a   1.000
_cell.length_b   1.000
_cell.length_c   1.000
_cell.angle_alpha   90.00
_cell.angle_beta   90.00
_cell.angle_gamma   90.00
#
_symmetry.space_group_name_H-M   'P 1'
#
loop_
_entity.id
_entity.type
_entity.pdbx_description
1 polymer ?
#
loop_
_entity_poly.entity_id
_entity_poly.type
_entity_poly.pdbx_seq_one_letter_code
_entity_poly.pdbx_strand_id
1 'polypeptide(L)'
;MKFLKYFSIAAAALLAFSCQEVDKTFAAPAEDVQNPVLDAHADIVVDEDSLANNVTFTWSEVDYGYHAQVTYSLYAVYGQTEVQLGQSFTTSYTMTKEALNNICVDEKGLALPAAETSMVTLYVTSSISNNSPEYVKKSNSITLNITTITATTAPWIRRYIYVPGNHQGWSPADAPILWETGEDSGKYEGLVYLVNAEDPTADCEFKFCQLPNWDVNLGGSVDAMNPGGDNIKRPSGLYWLSVTAAEDFSTGSVVIKAVGAINVIGTAVGGWDVANDLVLASTNVNGQTWSAVCDNCQGGDFKFRLTGGDFSDPWAMNWGGDLAHLTAGGDNLSTTLTGKVRFTINFRGDIDALAEDTTNPSPIFATVEKAE
;
A
#
# COMPACT_ATOMS: atom_id res chain seq x y z
N MET A 1 -17.03 -75.18 -10.83
CA MET A 1 -18.20 -74.40 -10.35
C MET A 1 -18.37 -74.36 -8.83
N LYS A 2 -17.39 -74.71 -8.00
CA LYS A 2 -17.50 -74.63 -6.53
C LYS A 2 -16.73 -73.39 -5.95
N PHE A 3 -15.86 -72.75 -6.71
CA PHE A 3 -15.05 -71.61 -6.24
C PHE A 3 -15.79 -70.27 -6.39
N LEU A 4 -16.82 -70.17 -7.22
CA LEU A 4 -17.55 -68.93 -7.46
C LEU A 4 -18.55 -68.58 -6.34
N LYS A 5 -18.95 -69.56 -5.52
CA LYS A 5 -19.92 -69.35 -4.41
C LYS A 5 -19.29 -68.72 -3.15
N TYR A 6 -17.99 -68.86 -2.96
CA TYR A 6 -17.31 -68.32 -1.78
C TYR A 6 -16.83 -66.87 -2.02
N PHE A 7 -16.65 -66.47 -3.30
CA PHE A 7 -16.27 -65.10 -3.63
C PHE A 7 -17.40 -64.09 -3.44
N SER A 8 -18.64 -64.55 -3.66
CA SER A 8 -19.85 -63.71 -3.49
C SER A 8 -20.20 -63.44 -2.02
N ILE A 9 -19.80 -64.30 -1.09
CA ILE A 9 -20.06 -64.14 0.36
C ILE A 9 -18.98 -63.25 1.00
N ALA A 10 -17.75 -63.32 0.51
CA ALA A 10 -16.68 -62.43 0.98
C ALA A 10 -16.85 -61.01 0.52
N ALA A 11 -17.40 -60.76 -0.70
CA ALA A 11 -17.70 -59.42 -1.21
C ALA A 11 -18.89 -58.77 -0.50
N ALA A 12 -19.89 -59.55 -0.05
CA ALA A 12 -21.02 -59.05 0.72
C ALA A 12 -20.66 -58.71 2.17
N ALA A 13 -19.67 -59.40 2.75
CA ALA A 13 -19.17 -59.10 4.11
C ALA A 13 -18.29 -57.85 4.15
N LEU A 14 -17.60 -57.49 3.05
CA LEU A 14 -16.78 -56.28 2.96
C LEU A 14 -17.63 -54.99 2.74
N LEU A 15 -18.87 -55.12 2.26
CA LEU A 15 -19.79 -53.99 2.10
C LEU A 15 -20.56 -53.67 3.39
N ALA A 16 -20.57 -54.56 4.39
CA ALA A 16 -21.27 -54.34 5.66
C ALA A 16 -20.45 -53.54 6.71
N PHE A 17 -19.14 -53.32 6.45
CA PHE A 17 -18.28 -52.51 7.33
C PHE A 17 -18.05 -51.08 6.85
N SER A 18 -18.77 -50.65 5.82
CA SER A 18 -18.60 -49.29 5.25
C SER A 18 -19.59 -48.25 5.79
N CYS A 19 -20.36 -48.56 6.80
CA CYS A 19 -21.11 -47.53 7.55
C CYS A 19 -20.46 -47.43 8.95
N GLN A 20 -19.30 -46.80 9.04
CA GLN A 20 -19.01 -46.06 10.26
C GLN A 20 -19.98 -44.88 10.25
N GLU A 21 -20.91 -44.88 11.18
CA GLU A 21 -21.60 -43.67 11.55
C GLU A 21 -20.47 -42.64 11.88
N VAL A 22 -20.31 -41.65 11.01
CA VAL A 22 -19.51 -40.48 11.36
C VAL A 22 -20.28 -39.86 12.53
N ASP A 23 -19.72 -39.94 13.72
CA ASP A 23 -20.24 -39.18 14.87
C ASP A 23 -20.36 -37.71 14.41
N LYS A 24 -21.57 -37.34 14.06
CA LYS A 24 -21.88 -35.93 13.78
C LYS A 24 -21.89 -35.23 15.12
N THR A 25 -20.76 -34.65 15.51
CA THR A 25 -20.69 -33.72 16.62
C THR A 25 -21.54 -32.50 16.27
N PHE A 26 -22.64 -32.34 16.94
CA PHE A 26 -23.51 -31.16 16.79
C PHE A 26 -23.14 -30.15 17.88
N ALA A 27 -23.20 -28.87 17.53
CA ALA A 27 -23.17 -27.82 18.55
C ALA A 27 -24.32 -28.04 19.54
N ALA A 28 -24.15 -27.60 20.77
CA ALA A 28 -25.23 -27.54 21.73
C ALA A 28 -26.36 -26.66 21.14
N PRO A 29 -27.63 -26.90 21.53
CA PRO A 29 -28.72 -25.97 21.17
C PRO A 29 -28.33 -24.53 21.50
N ALA A 30 -28.61 -23.59 20.58
CA ALA A 30 -28.14 -22.21 20.75
C ALA A 30 -28.63 -21.56 22.04
N GLU A 31 -29.81 -21.96 22.54
CA GLU A 31 -30.38 -21.52 23.81
C GLU A 31 -29.60 -21.98 25.05
N ASP A 32 -28.85 -23.09 24.92
CA ASP A 32 -28.07 -23.67 26.03
C ASP A 32 -26.66 -23.07 26.12
N VAL A 33 -26.18 -22.45 25.02
CA VAL A 33 -24.84 -21.83 24.97
C VAL A 33 -24.83 -20.55 25.81
N GLN A 34 -23.97 -20.51 26.82
CA GLN A 34 -23.83 -19.36 27.71
C GLN A 34 -23.15 -18.18 27.01
N ASN A 35 -23.52 -16.97 27.37
CA ASN A 35 -22.87 -15.77 26.91
C ASN A 35 -21.44 -15.65 27.50
N PRO A 36 -20.46 -15.10 26.76
CA PRO A 36 -19.19 -14.74 27.37
C PRO A 36 -19.42 -13.67 28.45
N VAL A 37 -18.48 -13.58 29.39
CA VAL A 37 -18.46 -12.53 30.41
C VAL A 37 -17.23 -11.70 30.19
N LEU A 38 -17.40 -10.43 29.80
CA LEU A 38 -16.30 -9.47 29.69
C LEU A 38 -15.89 -9.03 31.09
N ASP A 39 -14.61 -9.19 31.42
CA ASP A 39 -14.06 -8.79 32.71
C ASP A 39 -14.04 -7.26 32.86
N ALA A 40 -14.17 -6.79 34.10
CA ALA A 40 -14.03 -5.37 34.39
C ALA A 40 -12.61 -4.88 34.06
N HIS A 41 -12.53 -3.70 33.50
CA HIS A 41 -11.27 -3.05 33.18
C HIS A 41 -11.19 -1.68 33.88
N ALA A 42 -10.00 -1.31 34.32
CA ALA A 42 -9.75 0.04 34.86
C ALA A 42 -9.84 1.10 33.75
N ASP A 43 -10.05 2.35 34.16
CA ASP A 43 -9.96 3.49 33.24
C ASP A 43 -8.61 3.51 32.52
N ILE A 44 -8.63 3.94 31.27
CA ILE A 44 -7.46 3.99 30.41
C ILE A 44 -7.07 5.44 30.17
N VAL A 45 -5.83 5.77 30.54
CA VAL A 45 -5.24 7.06 30.21
C VAL A 45 -4.17 6.83 29.14
N VAL A 46 -4.35 7.48 28.01
CA VAL A 46 -3.34 7.55 26.95
C VAL A 46 -2.56 8.85 27.14
N ASP A 47 -1.27 8.75 27.14
CA ASP A 47 -0.30 9.85 27.14
C ASP A 47 0.87 9.52 26.22
N GLU A 48 1.65 10.52 25.81
CA GLU A 48 2.75 10.37 24.85
C GLU A 48 3.80 9.36 25.29
N ASP A 49 4.06 9.23 26.59
CA ASP A 49 5.08 8.32 27.14
C ASP A 49 4.58 6.86 27.19
N SER A 50 3.27 6.65 27.10
CA SER A 50 2.65 5.33 27.27
C SER A 50 2.10 4.73 25.97
N LEU A 51 2.29 5.35 24.82
CA LEU A 51 1.73 4.92 23.53
C LEU A 51 2.05 3.47 23.16
N ALA A 52 3.30 3.05 23.37
CA ALA A 52 3.74 1.68 23.10
C ALA A 52 3.25 0.64 24.13
N ASN A 53 2.66 1.09 25.25
CA ASN A 53 2.16 0.18 26.28
C ASN A 53 0.90 -0.54 25.81
N ASN A 54 0.78 -1.80 26.22
CA ASN A 54 -0.36 -2.63 25.87
C ASN A 54 -1.55 -2.42 26.81
N VAL A 55 -2.74 -2.48 26.23
CA VAL A 55 -4.02 -2.66 26.91
C VAL A 55 -4.55 -4.03 26.54
N THR A 56 -4.96 -4.82 27.54
CA THR A 56 -5.46 -6.18 27.35
C THR A 56 -6.85 -6.32 27.96
N PHE A 57 -7.78 -6.75 27.15
CA PHE A 57 -9.16 -7.08 27.57
C PHE A 57 -9.29 -8.59 27.65
N THR A 58 -9.98 -9.09 28.67
CA THR A 58 -10.19 -10.52 28.91
C THR A 58 -11.66 -10.84 29.13
N TRP A 59 -12.03 -12.08 28.82
CA TRP A 59 -13.39 -12.57 28.94
C TRP A 59 -13.42 -14.08 29.21
N SER A 60 -14.58 -14.60 29.61
CA SER A 60 -14.75 -16.04 29.84
C SER A 60 -14.83 -16.80 28.51
N GLU A 61 -14.33 -18.03 28.50
CA GLU A 61 -14.52 -18.98 27.40
C GLU A 61 -15.99 -19.31 27.20
N VAL A 62 -16.40 -19.57 25.96
CA VAL A 62 -17.75 -20.02 25.61
C VAL A 62 -17.67 -21.44 25.07
N ASP A 63 -18.41 -22.36 25.72
CA ASP A 63 -18.54 -23.74 25.27
C ASP A 63 -19.77 -23.89 24.38
N TYR A 64 -19.53 -24.27 23.12
CA TYR A 64 -20.57 -24.53 22.12
C TYR A 64 -20.96 -26.04 22.07
N GLY A 65 -20.48 -26.86 23.02
CA GLY A 65 -20.81 -28.27 23.12
C GLY A 65 -20.01 -29.18 22.17
N TYR A 66 -19.09 -28.62 21.38
CA TYR A 66 -18.17 -29.39 20.54
C TYR A 66 -16.89 -28.56 20.25
N HIS A 67 -15.83 -29.25 19.86
CA HIS A 67 -14.56 -28.60 19.52
C HIS A 67 -14.68 -27.81 18.20
N ALA A 68 -14.93 -26.53 18.30
CA ALA A 68 -14.88 -25.58 17.19
C ALA A 68 -13.96 -24.42 17.53
N GLN A 69 -13.39 -23.79 16.51
CA GLN A 69 -12.71 -22.52 16.71
C GLN A 69 -13.74 -21.44 17.00
N VAL A 70 -13.65 -20.85 18.18
CA VAL A 70 -14.49 -19.73 18.59
C VAL A 70 -13.80 -18.43 18.18
N THR A 71 -14.55 -17.57 17.49
CA THR A 71 -14.11 -16.21 17.17
C THR A 71 -14.75 -15.25 18.16
N TYR A 72 -13.94 -14.46 18.85
CA TYR A 72 -14.38 -13.38 19.73
C TYR A 72 -14.14 -12.04 19.03
N SER A 73 -15.13 -11.15 19.05
CA SER A 73 -15.02 -9.79 18.52
C SER A 73 -15.30 -8.80 19.65
N LEU A 74 -14.33 -7.92 19.94
CA LEU A 74 -14.45 -6.88 20.96
C LEU A 74 -14.95 -5.59 20.30
N TYR A 75 -15.97 -4.97 20.89
CA TYR A 75 -16.59 -3.75 20.40
C TYR A 75 -16.52 -2.64 21.44
N ALA A 76 -16.43 -1.41 20.94
CA ALA A 76 -16.56 -0.18 21.73
C ALA A 76 -17.71 0.65 21.20
N VAL A 77 -18.42 1.31 22.11
CA VAL A 77 -19.61 2.14 21.82
C VAL A 77 -19.47 3.49 22.48
N TYR A 78 -19.66 4.55 21.71
CA TYR A 78 -19.77 5.92 22.19
C TYR A 78 -20.95 6.63 21.52
N GLY A 79 -21.92 7.08 22.33
CA GLY A 79 -23.16 7.63 21.79
C GLY A 79 -23.95 6.62 20.96
N GLN A 80 -24.03 6.84 19.66
CA GLN A 80 -24.66 5.94 18.68
C GLN A 80 -23.64 5.21 17.78
N THR A 81 -22.36 5.51 17.95
CA THR A 81 -21.27 4.92 17.15
C THR A 81 -20.78 3.65 17.83
N GLU A 82 -20.71 2.56 17.07
CA GLU A 82 -20.17 1.27 17.48
C GLU A 82 -19.02 0.89 16.53
N VAL A 83 -17.89 0.50 17.11
CA VAL A 83 -16.69 0.12 16.36
C VAL A 83 -16.15 -1.19 16.92
N GLN A 84 -15.74 -2.09 16.04
CA GLN A 84 -15.01 -3.29 16.41
C GLN A 84 -13.54 -2.93 16.67
N LEU A 85 -13.07 -3.11 17.90
CA LEU A 85 -11.67 -2.88 18.28
C LEU A 85 -10.75 -3.98 17.75
N GLY A 86 -11.26 -5.22 17.65
CA GLY A 86 -10.50 -6.33 17.12
C GLY A 86 -11.16 -7.69 17.30
N GLN A 87 -10.46 -8.72 16.83
CA GLN A 87 -10.88 -10.11 16.92
C GLN A 87 -9.78 -10.98 17.55
N SER A 88 -10.20 -12.06 18.24
CA SER A 88 -9.30 -13.04 18.84
C SER A 88 -9.91 -14.44 18.76
N PHE A 89 -9.05 -15.44 18.71
CA PHE A 89 -9.44 -16.87 18.88
C PHE A 89 -9.18 -17.38 20.30
N THR A 90 -8.76 -16.51 21.18
CA THR A 90 -8.52 -16.77 22.61
C THR A 90 -9.43 -15.88 23.46
N THR A 91 -9.41 -16.09 24.76
CA THR A 91 -10.22 -15.33 25.74
C THR A 91 -9.61 -13.96 26.09
N SER A 92 -8.78 -13.41 25.21
CA SER A 92 -8.20 -12.08 25.39
C SER A 92 -7.92 -11.39 24.07
N TYR A 93 -7.90 -10.05 24.09
CA TYR A 93 -7.42 -9.22 23.00
C TYR A 93 -6.49 -8.13 23.55
N THR A 94 -5.34 -7.98 22.92
CA THR A 94 -4.32 -7.01 23.31
C THR A 94 -4.03 -6.07 22.15
N MET A 95 -3.96 -4.78 22.46
CA MET A 95 -3.56 -3.74 21.51
C MET A 95 -2.71 -2.69 22.23
N THR A 96 -1.97 -1.88 21.50
CA THR A 96 -1.24 -0.75 22.07
C THR A 96 -2.21 0.38 22.45
N LYS A 97 -1.82 1.21 23.43
CA LYS A 97 -2.58 2.43 23.75
C LYS A 97 -2.65 3.38 22.56
N GLU A 98 -1.62 3.41 21.71
CA GLU A 98 -1.62 4.19 20.47
C GLU A 98 -2.71 3.73 19.51
N ALA A 99 -2.78 2.41 19.23
CA ALA A 99 -3.81 1.86 18.35
C ALA A 99 -5.22 2.11 18.89
N LEU A 100 -5.42 1.97 20.22
CA LEU A 100 -6.69 2.29 20.88
C LEU A 100 -7.01 3.78 20.72
N ASN A 101 -6.06 4.68 20.99
CA ASN A 101 -6.23 6.11 20.86
C ASN A 101 -6.68 6.50 19.45
N ASN A 102 -5.98 5.99 18.44
CA ASN A 102 -6.29 6.32 17.05
C ASN A 102 -7.70 5.88 16.66
N ILE A 103 -8.14 4.68 17.04
CA ILE A 103 -9.54 4.24 16.83
C ILE A 103 -10.52 5.15 17.59
N CYS A 104 -10.16 5.58 18.79
CA CYS A 104 -11.02 6.42 19.63
C CYS A 104 -11.25 7.80 19.01
N VAL A 105 -10.23 8.47 18.47
CA VAL A 105 -10.32 9.85 17.99
C VAL A 105 -10.59 9.97 16.48
N ASP A 106 -10.45 8.90 15.70
CA ASP A 106 -10.75 8.87 14.26
C ASP A 106 -12.25 9.18 14.03
N GLU A 107 -12.54 10.06 13.07
CA GLU A 107 -13.91 10.40 12.66
C GLU A 107 -14.70 9.18 12.12
N LYS A 108 -14.02 8.21 11.53
CA LYS A 108 -14.60 6.93 11.09
C LYS A 108 -14.57 5.86 12.18
N GLY A 109 -13.86 6.12 13.29
CA GLY A 109 -13.81 5.33 14.49
C GLY A 109 -14.91 5.73 15.46
N LEU A 110 -14.58 5.89 16.76
CA LEU A 110 -15.53 6.33 17.79
C LEU A 110 -15.79 7.84 17.78
N ALA A 111 -14.95 8.63 17.12
CA ALA A 111 -15.00 10.08 17.07
C ALA A 111 -15.05 10.75 18.46
N LEU A 112 -14.26 10.23 19.41
CA LEU A 112 -14.14 10.85 20.74
C LEU A 112 -13.43 12.21 20.62
N PRO A 113 -13.78 13.19 21.47
CA PRO A 113 -13.00 14.42 21.58
C PRO A 113 -11.54 14.10 21.94
N ALA A 114 -10.61 14.63 21.16
CA ALA A 114 -9.18 14.44 21.43
C ALA A 114 -8.74 15.24 22.67
N ALA A 115 -7.78 14.71 23.41
CA ALA A 115 -7.26 15.28 24.68
C ALA A 115 -8.31 15.47 25.76
N GLU A 116 -9.38 14.67 25.71
CA GLU A 116 -10.46 14.68 26.70
C GLU A 116 -10.72 13.27 27.24
N THR A 117 -11.42 13.21 28.36
CA THR A 117 -11.89 11.95 28.97
C THR A 117 -13.31 11.68 28.56
N SER A 118 -13.56 10.55 27.93
CA SER A 118 -14.88 10.11 27.49
C SER A 118 -15.25 8.76 28.09
N MET A 119 -16.53 8.60 28.41
CA MET A 119 -17.08 7.34 28.92
C MET A 119 -17.46 6.44 27.74
N VAL A 120 -16.81 5.28 27.64
CA VAL A 120 -17.00 4.31 26.55
C VAL A 120 -17.55 3.01 27.10
N THR A 121 -18.48 2.40 26.39
CA THR A 121 -19.04 1.09 26.71
C THR A 121 -18.39 0.02 25.86
N LEU A 122 -17.93 -1.07 26.46
CA LEU A 122 -17.33 -2.21 25.78
C LEU A 122 -18.18 -3.46 25.97
N TYR A 123 -18.17 -4.32 24.96
CA TYR A 123 -18.71 -5.67 25.03
C TYR A 123 -17.97 -6.60 24.05
N VAL A 124 -18.07 -7.91 24.26
CA VAL A 124 -17.53 -8.91 23.35
C VAL A 124 -18.65 -9.80 22.81
N THR A 125 -18.52 -10.20 21.55
CA THR A 125 -19.34 -11.29 20.99
C THR A 125 -18.47 -12.50 20.74
N SER A 126 -19.06 -13.70 20.86
CA SER A 126 -18.43 -14.95 20.41
C SER A 126 -19.28 -15.60 19.34
N SER A 127 -18.64 -16.29 18.39
CA SER A 127 -19.32 -17.09 17.38
C SER A 127 -18.44 -18.24 16.91
N ILE A 128 -19.08 -19.30 16.39
CA ILE A 128 -18.40 -20.46 15.76
C ILE A 128 -18.55 -20.44 14.24
N SER A 129 -19.38 -19.53 13.70
CA SER A 129 -19.60 -19.34 12.27
C SER A 129 -20.26 -18.01 12.01
N ASN A 130 -19.80 -17.28 11.01
CA ASN A 130 -20.43 -16.02 10.57
C ASN A 130 -21.79 -16.23 9.90
N ASN A 131 -22.15 -17.48 9.58
CA ASN A 131 -23.38 -17.82 8.85
C ASN A 131 -24.51 -18.35 9.76
N SER A 132 -24.30 -18.38 11.07
CA SER A 132 -25.25 -18.89 12.05
C SER A 132 -25.52 -17.86 13.16
N PRO A 133 -26.39 -16.86 12.89
CA PRO A 133 -26.63 -15.74 13.81
C PRO A 133 -27.11 -16.17 15.20
N GLU A 134 -27.80 -17.30 15.31
CA GLU A 134 -28.30 -17.87 16.58
C GLU A 134 -27.17 -18.29 17.52
N TYR A 135 -25.98 -18.56 16.97
CA TYR A 135 -24.78 -18.90 17.74
C TYR A 135 -23.90 -17.68 18.03
N VAL A 136 -24.32 -16.47 17.68
CA VAL A 136 -23.63 -15.26 18.13
C VAL A 136 -24.09 -14.94 19.55
N LYS A 137 -23.16 -14.99 20.51
CA LYS A 137 -23.41 -14.72 21.92
C LYS A 137 -22.78 -13.38 22.30
N LYS A 138 -23.55 -12.53 22.98
CA LYS A 138 -23.09 -11.21 23.42
C LYS A 138 -22.87 -11.19 24.93
N SER A 139 -21.73 -10.66 25.38
CA SER A 139 -21.39 -10.52 26.80
C SER A 139 -22.23 -9.48 27.51
N ASN A 140 -22.04 -9.38 28.85
CA ASN A 140 -22.31 -8.16 29.56
C ASN A 140 -21.57 -6.98 28.95
N SER A 141 -22.07 -5.78 29.18
CA SER A 141 -21.32 -4.55 28.84
C SER A 141 -20.59 -4.05 30.10
N ILE A 142 -19.38 -3.53 29.88
CA ILE A 142 -18.67 -2.76 30.91
C ILE A 142 -18.52 -1.32 30.40
N THR A 143 -18.40 -0.38 31.34
CA THR A 143 -18.20 1.04 31.03
C THR A 143 -16.95 1.51 31.75
N LEU A 144 -16.06 2.20 31.02
CA LEU A 144 -14.84 2.78 31.56
C LEU A 144 -14.58 4.15 30.94
N ASN A 145 -13.73 4.94 31.56
CA ASN A 145 -13.27 6.20 31.01
C ASN A 145 -12.01 5.98 30.18
N ILE A 146 -11.99 6.56 28.99
CA ILE A 146 -10.80 6.62 28.14
C ILE A 146 -10.41 8.09 28.00
N THR A 147 -9.20 8.42 28.47
CA THR A 147 -8.58 9.72 28.22
C THR A 147 -7.72 9.59 26.99
N THR A 148 -8.03 10.36 25.96
CA THR A 148 -7.35 10.36 24.68
C THR A 148 -6.31 11.48 24.59
N ILE A 149 -5.41 11.38 23.64
CA ILE A 149 -4.59 12.49 23.12
C ILE A 149 -5.00 12.75 21.66
N THR A 150 -4.44 13.78 21.04
CA THR A 150 -4.57 13.96 19.59
C THR A 150 -4.12 12.68 18.86
N ALA A 151 -4.78 12.32 17.77
CA ALA A 151 -4.39 11.12 17.01
C ALA A 151 -2.90 11.16 16.69
N THR A 152 -2.21 10.09 17.02
CA THR A 152 -0.85 9.88 16.53
C THR A 152 -0.98 9.26 15.15
N THR A 153 -0.74 10.03 14.12
CA THR A 153 -0.57 9.44 12.79
C THR A 153 0.70 8.60 12.85
N ALA A 154 0.59 7.28 12.70
CA ALA A 154 1.76 6.49 12.37
C ALA A 154 2.41 7.16 11.16
N PRO A 155 3.73 7.38 11.18
CA PRO A 155 4.38 8.03 10.06
C PRO A 155 4.12 7.19 8.81
N TRP A 156 3.44 7.81 7.82
CA TRP A 156 3.22 7.15 6.55
C TRP A 156 4.56 6.97 5.84
N ILE A 157 4.93 5.73 5.55
CA ILE A 157 6.10 5.42 4.72
C ILE A 157 5.61 5.31 3.28
N ARG A 158 6.14 6.18 2.41
CA ARG A 158 5.78 6.19 0.99
C ARG A 158 6.12 4.86 0.34
N ARG A 159 5.11 4.16 -0.17
CA ARG A 159 5.26 2.90 -0.89
C ARG A 159 5.70 3.13 -2.34
N TYR A 160 6.22 2.11 -2.95
CA TYR A 160 6.58 2.09 -4.36
C TYR A 160 6.39 0.70 -4.94
N ILE A 161 6.25 0.63 -6.26
CA ILE A 161 6.12 -0.61 -7.02
C ILE A 161 7.17 -0.65 -8.12
N TYR A 162 7.47 -1.84 -8.61
CA TYR A 162 8.51 -2.10 -9.61
C TYR A 162 7.89 -2.30 -11.00
N VAL A 163 8.64 -1.91 -12.04
CA VAL A 163 8.23 -2.05 -13.44
C VAL A 163 9.24 -2.93 -14.21
N PRO A 164 9.30 -4.24 -13.94
CA PRO A 164 10.18 -5.14 -14.69
C PRO A 164 9.67 -5.39 -16.10
N GLY A 165 10.61 -5.56 -17.04
CA GLY A 165 10.29 -5.81 -18.43
C GLY A 165 11.54 -6.12 -19.27
N ASN A 166 11.35 -6.27 -20.58
CA ASN A 166 12.46 -6.56 -21.49
C ASN A 166 13.43 -5.37 -21.70
N HIS A 167 13.07 -4.17 -21.22
CA HIS A 167 13.94 -2.99 -21.20
C HIS A 167 15.12 -3.12 -20.22
N GLN A 168 15.05 -4.05 -19.25
CA GLN A 168 16.09 -4.24 -18.23
C GLN A 168 16.33 -5.73 -17.90
N GLY A 169 15.92 -6.65 -18.78
CA GLY A 169 16.18 -8.09 -18.63
C GLY A 169 15.29 -8.82 -17.63
N TRP A 170 14.09 -8.30 -17.33
CA TRP A 170 13.08 -8.94 -16.48
C TRP A 170 13.50 -9.18 -15.02
N SER A 171 14.42 -8.37 -14.46
CA SER A 171 14.82 -8.44 -13.04
C SER A 171 13.97 -7.47 -12.20
N PRO A 172 13.00 -7.92 -11.36
CA PRO A 172 12.21 -7.01 -10.55
C PRO A 172 13.07 -6.18 -9.58
N ALA A 173 14.13 -6.76 -9.02
CA ALA A 173 15.01 -6.07 -8.08
C ALA A 173 15.76 -4.87 -8.68
N ASP A 174 16.07 -4.92 -9.99
CA ASP A 174 16.78 -3.87 -10.71
C ASP A 174 15.84 -2.96 -11.51
N ALA A 175 14.52 -3.19 -11.42
CA ALA A 175 13.54 -2.49 -12.22
C ALA A 175 13.39 -1.01 -11.83
N PRO A 176 12.95 -0.15 -12.77
CA PRO A 176 12.43 1.16 -12.45
C PRO A 176 11.29 1.06 -11.44
N ILE A 177 11.11 2.11 -10.63
CA ILE A 177 10.04 2.16 -9.62
C ILE A 177 9.07 3.30 -9.89
N LEU A 178 7.85 3.13 -9.42
CA LEU A 178 6.82 4.17 -9.35
C LEU A 178 6.49 4.41 -7.89
N TRP A 179 6.41 5.68 -7.49
CA TRP A 179 6.13 6.07 -6.12
C TRP A 179 4.66 6.31 -5.88
N GLU A 180 4.20 5.93 -4.71
CA GLU A 180 2.85 6.22 -4.26
C GLU A 180 2.64 7.75 -4.12
N THR A 181 1.50 8.24 -4.62
CA THR A 181 1.24 9.68 -4.72
C THR A 181 0.66 10.31 -3.45
N GLY A 182 0.11 9.50 -2.55
CA GLY A 182 -0.47 9.92 -1.29
C GLY A 182 -0.64 8.74 -0.35
N GLU A 183 -0.90 9.00 0.92
CA GLU A 183 -1.08 7.97 1.95
C GLU A 183 -2.18 6.99 1.54
N ASP A 184 -1.84 5.71 1.54
CA ASP A 184 -2.73 4.58 1.21
C ASP A 184 -3.61 4.79 -0.03
N SER A 185 -3.11 5.64 -0.96
CA SER A 185 -3.87 6.00 -2.16
C SER A 185 -4.03 4.86 -3.15
N GLY A 186 -3.14 3.86 -3.10
CA GLY A 186 -3.03 2.82 -4.13
C GLY A 186 -2.68 3.36 -5.52
N LYS A 187 -2.25 4.63 -5.62
CA LYS A 187 -1.86 5.29 -6.87
C LYS A 187 -0.36 5.49 -6.89
N TYR A 188 0.28 5.01 -7.96
CA TYR A 188 1.74 5.05 -8.13
C TYR A 188 2.09 5.74 -9.43
N GLU A 189 3.04 6.67 -9.39
CA GLU A 189 3.45 7.43 -10.58
C GLU A 189 4.96 7.47 -10.72
N GLY A 190 5.42 7.60 -11.97
CA GLY A 190 6.82 7.79 -12.26
C GLY A 190 7.16 7.73 -13.74
N LEU A 191 8.39 8.12 -14.03
CA LEU A 191 8.98 8.12 -15.36
C LEU A 191 9.70 6.81 -15.61
N VAL A 192 9.43 6.16 -16.76
CA VAL A 192 10.06 4.91 -17.15
C VAL A 192 10.48 4.96 -18.62
N TYR A 193 11.71 4.54 -18.90
CA TYR A 193 12.25 4.42 -20.24
C TYR A 193 12.05 2.97 -20.72
N LEU A 194 10.89 2.73 -21.36
CA LEU A 194 10.49 1.44 -21.90
C LEU A 194 11.06 1.24 -23.29
N VAL A 195 12.31 0.83 -23.39
CA VAL A 195 12.97 0.52 -24.68
C VAL A 195 13.41 -0.92 -24.67
N ASN A 196 12.90 -1.71 -25.62
CA ASN A 196 13.30 -3.10 -25.76
C ASN A 196 14.81 -3.19 -25.92
N ALA A 197 15.48 -3.86 -24.97
CA ALA A 197 16.95 -3.90 -24.92
C ALA A 197 17.59 -4.69 -26.09
N GLU A 198 16.83 -5.64 -26.65
CA GLU A 198 17.32 -6.46 -27.78
C GLU A 198 17.05 -5.80 -29.13
N ASP A 199 15.89 -5.14 -29.27
CA ASP A 199 15.48 -4.43 -30.49
C ASP A 199 14.74 -3.13 -30.13
N PRO A 200 15.41 -1.98 -30.14
CA PRO A 200 14.80 -0.69 -29.83
C PRO A 200 13.66 -0.26 -30.79
N THR A 201 13.49 -0.94 -31.93
CA THR A 201 12.39 -0.68 -32.86
C THR A 201 11.17 -1.53 -32.61
N ALA A 202 11.28 -2.57 -31.76
CA ALA A 202 10.18 -3.44 -31.35
C ALA A 202 9.48 -2.87 -30.11
N ASP A 203 8.29 -3.42 -29.84
CA ASP A 203 7.54 -3.09 -28.63
C ASP A 203 8.32 -3.52 -27.38
N CYS A 204 8.26 -2.69 -26.36
CA CYS A 204 8.68 -3.04 -25.02
C CYS A 204 7.56 -3.78 -24.30
N GLU A 205 7.90 -4.87 -23.62
CA GLU A 205 7.00 -5.66 -22.79
C GLU A 205 7.37 -5.49 -21.32
N PHE A 206 6.37 -5.30 -20.45
CA PHE A 206 6.58 -5.08 -19.02
C PHE A 206 5.38 -5.52 -18.17
N LYS A 207 5.59 -5.57 -16.87
CA LYS A 207 4.57 -5.80 -15.83
C LYS A 207 4.81 -4.87 -14.63
N PHE A 208 3.93 -4.97 -13.64
CA PHE A 208 4.10 -4.31 -12.34
C PHE A 208 4.29 -5.37 -11.26
N CYS A 209 5.27 -5.20 -10.39
CA CYS A 209 5.48 -6.04 -9.22
C CYS A 209 5.34 -5.21 -7.95
N GLN A 210 4.65 -5.77 -6.95
CA GLN A 210 4.50 -5.12 -5.64
C GLN A 210 5.83 -5.09 -4.88
N LEU A 211 6.61 -6.16 -4.98
CA LEU A 211 7.90 -6.37 -4.34
C LEU A 211 9.00 -6.61 -5.38
N PRO A 212 10.30 -6.58 -5.01
CA PRO A 212 11.42 -6.84 -5.93
C PRO A 212 11.53 -8.33 -6.34
N ASN A 213 10.40 -8.97 -6.55
CA ASN A 213 10.26 -10.37 -6.97
C ASN A 213 8.97 -10.57 -7.78
N TRP A 214 8.73 -11.81 -8.24
CA TRP A 214 7.58 -12.15 -9.07
C TRP A 214 6.38 -12.70 -8.30
N ASP A 215 6.41 -12.75 -6.96
CA ASP A 215 5.37 -13.39 -6.14
C ASP A 215 4.00 -12.72 -6.33
N VAL A 216 3.98 -11.39 -6.36
CA VAL A 216 2.77 -10.61 -6.59
C VAL A 216 3.01 -9.62 -7.73
N ASN A 217 2.38 -9.88 -8.89
CA ASN A 217 2.55 -9.05 -10.07
C ASN A 217 1.23 -8.84 -10.81
N LEU A 218 1.09 -7.69 -11.47
CA LEU A 218 -0.04 -7.31 -12.32
C LEU A 218 0.39 -7.19 -13.77
N GLY A 219 -0.47 -7.67 -14.66
CA GLY A 219 -0.36 -7.54 -16.10
C GLY A 219 -1.72 -7.64 -16.78
N GLY A 220 -1.75 -7.74 -18.10
CA GLY A 220 -2.98 -7.86 -18.89
C GLY A 220 -3.42 -6.55 -19.52
N SER A 221 -4.72 -6.26 -19.54
CA SER A 221 -5.27 -5.02 -20.10
C SER A 221 -4.90 -3.81 -19.24
N VAL A 222 -4.56 -2.69 -19.86
CA VAL A 222 -4.25 -1.43 -19.15
C VAL A 222 -5.41 -0.91 -18.30
N ASP A 223 -6.65 -1.19 -18.69
CA ASP A 223 -7.85 -0.76 -17.97
C ASP A 223 -8.28 -1.76 -16.88
N ALA A 224 -7.77 -3.00 -16.93
CA ALA A 224 -8.15 -4.08 -16.01
C ALA A 224 -7.02 -5.11 -15.88
N MET A 225 -5.96 -4.73 -15.17
CA MET A 225 -4.86 -5.64 -14.85
C MET A 225 -5.27 -6.65 -13.79
N ASN A 226 -4.67 -7.83 -13.85
CA ASN A 226 -4.93 -8.93 -12.92
C ASN A 226 -3.62 -9.66 -12.54
N PRO A 227 -3.61 -10.37 -11.39
CA PRO A 227 -2.45 -11.14 -10.96
C PRO A 227 -2.03 -12.18 -12.01
N GLY A 228 -0.73 -12.19 -12.33
CA GLY A 228 -0.18 -13.10 -13.34
C GLY A 228 -0.65 -12.87 -14.77
N GLY A 229 -1.39 -11.79 -15.06
CA GLY A 229 -1.88 -11.45 -16.40
C GLY A 229 -0.75 -11.32 -17.43
N ASP A 230 -1.09 -11.27 -18.73
CA ASP A 230 -0.13 -11.15 -19.83
C ASP A 230 0.75 -9.91 -19.72
N ASN A 231 1.88 -9.90 -20.42
CA ASN A 231 2.74 -8.72 -20.49
C ASN A 231 2.02 -7.55 -21.16
N ILE A 232 2.15 -6.36 -20.58
CA ILE A 232 1.70 -5.13 -21.22
C ILE A 232 2.70 -4.74 -22.29
N LYS A 233 2.23 -4.32 -23.46
CA LYS A 233 3.06 -3.96 -24.61
C LYS A 233 2.89 -2.49 -24.97
N ARG A 234 4.02 -1.83 -25.26
CA ARG A 234 4.06 -0.46 -25.77
C ARG A 234 5.23 -0.30 -26.77
N PRO A 235 5.08 0.54 -27.79
CA PRO A 235 6.22 0.95 -28.60
C PRO A 235 7.39 1.40 -27.72
N SER A 236 8.63 1.12 -28.13
CA SER A 236 9.80 1.59 -27.40
C SER A 236 9.79 3.12 -27.26
N GLY A 237 9.96 3.65 -26.03
CA GLY A 237 9.89 5.07 -25.75
C GLY A 237 10.00 5.45 -24.29
N LEU A 238 9.92 6.75 -24.04
CA LEU A 238 9.87 7.31 -22.69
C LEU A 238 8.42 7.53 -22.30
N TYR A 239 8.04 7.11 -21.09
CA TYR A 239 6.65 7.17 -20.62
C TYR A 239 6.55 7.67 -19.18
N TRP A 240 5.50 8.44 -18.91
CA TRP A 240 4.97 8.67 -17.57
C TRP A 240 3.87 7.65 -17.32
N LEU A 241 4.03 6.86 -16.28
CA LEU A 241 3.07 5.83 -15.87
C LEU A 241 2.32 6.29 -14.63
N SER A 242 0.99 6.14 -14.64
CA SER A 242 0.11 6.35 -13.48
C SER A 242 -0.69 5.08 -13.24
N VAL A 243 -0.30 4.30 -12.25
CA VAL A 243 -0.92 3.03 -11.87
C VAL A 243 -1.90 3.26 -10.73
N THR A 244 -3.08 2.65 -10.81
CA THR A 244 -3.97 2.47 -9.66
C THR A 244 -4.06 0.98 -9.38
N ALA A 245 -3.75 0.53 -8.17
CA ALA A 245 -3.81 -0.85 -7.76
C ALA A 245 -4.56 -1.00 -6.44
N ALA A 246 -5.29 -2.11 -6.29
CA ALA A 246 -5.84 -2.51 -5.00
C ALA A 246 -4.69 -2.76 -4.01
N GLU A 247 -4.92 -2.59 -2.72
CA GLU A 247 -3.91 -2.75 -1.66
C GLU A 247 -3.27 -4.15 -1.69
N ASP A 248 -4.07 -5.18 -1.94
CA ASP A 248 -3.65 -6.57 -2.06
C ASP A 248 -3.12 -6.94 -3.47
N PHE A 249 -2.99 -5.99 -4.37
CA PHE A 249 -2.60 -6.21 -5.77
C PHE A 249 -3.49 -7.22 -6.53
N SER A 250 -4.73 -7.39 -6.10
CA SER A 250 -5.70 -8.29 -6.77
C SER A 250 -6.24 -7.72 -8.08
N THR A 251 -6.20 -6.40 -8.26
CA THR A 251 -6.64 -5.70 -9.47
C THR A 251 -5.85 -4.41 -9.65
N GLY A 252 -5.82 -3.89 -10.88
CA GLY A 252 -5.23 -2.59 -11.16
C GLY A 252 -5.57 -2.07 -12.54
N SER A 253 -5.18 -0.82 -12.78
CA SER A 253 -5.20 -0.16 -14.08
C SER A 253 -4.00 0.77 -14.24
N VAL A 254 -3.65 1.11 -15.47
CA VAL A 254 -2.55 2.03 -15.73
C VAL A 254 -2.90 3.01 -16.85
N VAL A 255 -2.64 4.29 -16.61
CA VAL A 255 -2.60 5.33 -17.63
C VAL A 255 -1.15 5.50 -18.07
N ILE A 256 -0.90 5.42 -19.37
CA ILE A 256 0.43 5.47 -19.98
C ILE A 256 0.47 6.69 -20.89
N LYS A 257 1.33 7.67 -20.58
CA LYS A 257 1.52 8.88 -21.38
C LYS A 257 2.91 8.91 -22.00
N ALA A 258 2.99 9.02 -23.32
CA ALA A 258 4.25 9.20 -24.02
C ALA A 258 4.90 10.54 -23.65
N VAL A 259 6.20 10.54 -23.42
CA VAL A 259 7.03 11.72 -23.15
C VAL A 259 7.99 11.93 -24.30
N GLY A 260 8.01 13.12 -24.88
CA GLY A 260 8.95 13.45 -25.95
C GLY A 260 10.34 13.79 -25.45
N ALA A 261 10.42 14.60 -24.39
CA ALA A 261 11.68 15.01 -23.78
C ALA A 261 11.52 15.44 -22.33
N ILE A 262 12.63 15.41 -21.61
CA ILE A 262 12.80 16.04 -20.30
C ILE A 262 13.70 17.24 -20.50
N ASN A 263 13.31 18.40 -19.99
CA ASN A 263 14.02 19.64 -20.24
C ASN A 263 14.25 20.45 -18.97
N VAL A 264 15.30 21.27 -18.99
CA VAL A 264 15.44 22.43 -18.10
C VAL A 264 15.07 23.67 -18.91
N ILE A 265 14.28 24.55 -18.31
CA ILE A 265 13.89 25.86 -18.87
C ILE A 265 14.05 26.94 -17.82
N GLY A 266 14.41 28.16 -18.24
CA GLY A 266 14.53 29.29 -17.34
C GLY A 266 15.71 30.19 -17.68
N THR A 267 15.83 31.31 -16.94
CA THR A 267 16.90 32.29 -17.17
C THR A 267 18.29 31.69 -17.02
N ALA A 268 18.43 30.65 -16.19
CA ALA A 268 19.69 29.91 -16.03
C ALA A 268 20.21 29.30 -17.35
N VAL A 269 19.31 28.90 -18.27
CA VAL A 269 19.64 28.21 -19.53
C VAL A 269 19.29 29.02 -20.78
N GLY A 270 19.03 30.33 -20.63
CA GLY A 270 18.82 31.23 -21.75
C GLY A 270 17.44 31.90 -21.84
N GLY A 271 16.50 31.51 -20.98
CA GLY A 271 15.17 32.14 -20.87
C GLY A 271 14.01 31.14 -20.77
N TRP A 272 12.80 31.66 -20.67
CA TRP A 272 11.55 30.93 -20.51
C TRP A 272 10.84 30.61 -21.83
N ASP A 273 11.47 30.88 -22.97
CA ASP A 273 10.96 30.43 -24.26
C ASP A 273 11.32 28.99 -24.52
N VAL A 274 10.38 28.19 -25.07
CA VAL A 274 10.58 26.79 -25.40
C VAL A 274 11.78 26.54 -26.34
N ALA A 275 12.19 27.55 -27.11
CA ALA A 275 13.41 27.46 -27.94
C ALA A 275 14.70 27.37 -27.14
N ASN A 276 14.66 27.71 -25.84
CA ASN A 276 15.80 27.67 -24.93
C ASN A 276 15.83 26.40 -24.08
N ASP A 277 14.97 25.43 -24.34
CA ASP A 277 14.93 24.17 -23.60
C ASP A 277 16.28 23.44 -23.68
N LEU A 278 16.87 23.18 -22.52
CA LEU A 278 18.01 22.29 -22.40
C LEU A 278 17.51 20.87 -22.28
N VAL A 279 17.62 20.08 -23.32
CA VAL A 279 17.15 18.68 -23.35
C VAL A 279 18.11 17.78 -22.58
N LEU A 280 17.57 16.98 -21.66
CA LEU A 280 18.33 16.02 -20.85
C LEU A 280 18.37 14.66 -21.54
N ALA A 281 19.49 13.94 -21.34
CA ALA A 281 19.65 12.56 -21.75
C ALA A 281 19.71 11.62 -20.53
N SER A 282 19.27 10.38 -20.71
CA SER A 282 19.37 9.36 -19.66
C SER A 282 20.84 9.06 -19.34
N THR A 283 21.13 8.93 -18.07
CA THR A 283 22.47 8.61 -17.55
C THR A 283 22.59 7.19 -17.01
N ASN A 284 21.49 6.46 -16.91
CA ASN A 284 21.47 5.09 -16.44
C ASN A 284 20.50 4.18 -17.21
N VAL A 285 20.73 2.87 -17.10
CA VAL A 285 19.96 1.82 -17.79
C VAL A 285 18.48 1.83 -17.37
N ASN A 286 18.19 2.23 -16.14
CA ASN A 286 16.82 2.26 -15.60
C ASN A 286 16.02 3.48 -16.11
N GLY A 287 16.66 4.42 -16.80
CA GLY A 287 15.99 5.57 -17.41
C GLY A 287 15.32 6.51 -16.40
N GLN A 288 15.74 6.50 -15.14
CA GLN A 288 15.16 7.36 -14.10
C GLN A 288 16.08 8.51 -13.67
N THR A 289 17.32 8.57 -14.16
CA THR A 289 18.23 9.70 -13.96
C THR A 289 18.59 10.32 -15.29
N TRP A 290 18.41 11.63 -15.42
CA TRP A 290 18.59 12.38 -16.64
C TRP A 290 19.44 13.62 -16.39
N SER A 291 20.39 13.91 -17.30
CA SER A 291 21.23 15.09 -17.16
C SER A 291 21.57 15.73 -18.49
N ALA A 292 21.94 17.01 -18.43
CA ALA A 292 22.57 17.75 -19.51
C ALA A 292 23.57 18.76 -18.99
N VAL A 293 24.51 19.14 -19.81
CA VAL A 293 25.44 20.25 -19.54
C VAL A 293 24.97 21.47 -20.35
N CYS A 294 24.70 22.56 -19.64
CA CYS A 294 24.59 23.88 -20.24
C CYS A 294 25.98 24.49 -20.36
N ASP A 295 26.48 24.68 -21.57
CA ASP A 295 27.84 25.22 -21.82
C ASP A 295 27.96 26.69 -21.40
N ASN A 296 26.86 27.42 -21.41
CA ASN A 296 26.82 28.87 -21.14
C ASN A 296 25.70 29.24 -20.16
N CYS A 297 25.67 28.56 -19.00
CA CYS A 297 24.74 28.88 -17.94
C CYS A 297 24.92 30.31 -17.46
N GLN A 298 23.82 31.05 -17.33
CA GLN A 298 23.81 32.45 -16.95
C GLN A 298 23.61 32.66 -15.43
N GLY A 299 23.24 31.59 -14.71
CA GLY A 299 22.67 31.70 -13.39
C GLY A 299 21.20 32.16 -13.47
N GLY A 300 20.52 32.19 -12.34
CA GLY A 300 19.11 32.59 -12.25
C GLY A 300 18.14 31.44 -12.10
N ASP A 301 16.90 31.67 -12.45
CA ASP A 301 15.79 30.76 -12.19
C ASP A 301 15.63 29.73 -13.29
N PHE A 302 15.14 28.53 -12.91
CA PHE A 302 14.85 27.44 -13.82
C PHE A 302 13.80 26.46 -13.25
N LYS A 303 13.29 25.58 -14.11
CA LYS A 303 12.45 24.43 -13.77
C LYS A 303 12.81 23.23 -14.61
N PHE A 304 12.50 22.03 -14.11
CA PHE A 304 12.45 20.81 -14.91
C PHE A 304 11.03 20.61 -15.45
N ARG A 305 10.88 20.03 -16.65
CA ARG A 305 9.57 19.76 -17.23
C ARG A 305 9.60 18.60 -18.23
N LEU A 306 8.42 17.96 -18.44
CA LEU A 306 8.19 17.03 -19.54
C LEU A 306 7.57 17.79 -20.71
N THR A 307 7.97 17.43 -21.94
CA THR A 307 7.42 18.02 -23.15
C THR A 307 7.26 16.96 -24.25
N GLY A 308 6.42 17.26 -25.23
CA GLY A 308 6.17 16.40 -26.39
C GLY A 308 5.41 15.13 -26.04
N GLY A 309 5.12 14.29 -27.06
CA GLY A 309 4.24 13.14 -26.87
C GLY A 309 2.85 13.58 -26.40
N ASP A 310 2.39 13.04 -25.29
CA ASP A 310 1.09 13.39 -24.67
C ASP A 310 1.17 14.67 -23.79
N PHE A 311 2.35 15.30 -23.66
CA PHE A 311 2.59 16.55 -22.95
C PHE A 311 2.68 17.72 -23.93
N SER A 312 1.59 17.95 -24.68
CA SER A 312 1.49 19.05 -25.65
C SER A 312 1.49 20.44 -25.00
N ASP A 313 0.91 20.55 -23.79
CA ASP A 313 1.13 21.70 -22.92
C ASP A 313 2.47 21.55 -22.20
N PRO A 314 3.48 22.39 -22.51
CA PRO A 314 4.81 22.25 -21.94
C PRO A 314 4.87 22.58 -20.43
N TRP A 315 3.79 23.02 -19.83
CA TRP A 315 3.66 23.28 -18.40
C TRP A 315 2.80 22.28 -17.65
N ALA A 316 2.18 21.32 -18.35
CA ALA A 316 1.31 20.31 -17.76
C ALA A 316 2.01 19.45 -16.69
N MET A 317 3.33 19.24 -16.86
CA MET A 317 4.14 18.50 -15.89
C MET A 317 5.50 19.17 -15.74
N ASN A 318 5.71 19.84 -14.62
CA ASN A 318 6.96 20.52 -14.29
C ASN A 318 7.27 20.39 -12.81
N TRP A 319 8.54 20.56 -12.45
CA TRP A 319 9.04 20.46 -11.08
C TRP A 319 9.88 21.64 -10.70
N GLY A 320 9.75 22.05 -9.44
CA GLY A 320 10.48 23.13 -8.81
C GLY A 320 10.49 22.98 -7.29
N GLY A 321 10.68 24.06 -6.55
CA GLY A 321 10.71 24.09 -5.10
C GLY A 321 12.09 23.86 -4.51
N ASP A 322 12.32 22.73 -3.82
CA ASP A 322 13.62 22.36 -3.26
C ASP A 322 14.31 21.33 -4.15
N LEU A 323 15.61 21.50 -4.39
CA LEU A 323 16.41 20.54 -5.17
C LEU A 323 16.46 19.15 -4.56
N ALA A 324 16.44 19.05 -3.23
CA ALA A 324 16.43 17.75 -2.54
C ALA A 324 15.07 17.03 -2.67
N HIS A 325 13.97 17.77 -2.84
CA HIS A 325 12.60 17.25 -2.86
C HIS A 325 11.72 18.04 -3.82
N LEU A 326 11.93 17.82 -5.12
CA LEU A 326 11.21 18.54 -6.15
C LEU A 326 9.70 18.32 -6.07
N THR A 327 8.94 19.40 -6.15
CA THR A 327 7.48 19.37 -6.12
C THR A 327 6.92 19.63 -7.50
N ALA A 328 5.94 18.83 -7.95
CA ALA A 328 5.21 19.08 -9.18
C ALA A 328 4.47 20.44 -9.07
N GLY A 329 4.70 21.31 -10.07
CA GLY A 329 4.17 22.69 -10.04
C GLY A 329 4.82 23.61 -9.01
N GLY A 330 5.84 23.17 -8.26
CA GLY A 330 6.53 23.95 -7.23
C GLY A 330 7.14 25.26 -7.74
N ASP A 331 7.62 26.12 -6.84
CA ASP A 331 8.25 27.40 -7.18
C ASP A 331 9.50 27.24 -8.04
N ASN A 332 9.96 28.31 -8.68
CA ASN A 332 11.16 28.26 -9.46
C ASN A 332 12.38 27.86 -8.59
N LEU A 333 13.20 26.98 -9.13
CA LEU A 333 14.55 26.72 -8.64
C LEU A 333 15.47 27.86 -9.05
N SER A 334 16.60 28.02 -8.36
CA SER A 334 17.59 29.01 -8.75
C SER A 334 19.00 28.48 -8.58
N THR A 335 19.94 28.99 -9.41
CA THR A 335 21.37 28.73 -9.29
C THR A 335 22.18 29.99 -9.48
N THR A 336 23.28 30.11 -8.75
CA THR A 336 24.30 31.15 -8.95
C THR A 336 25.45 30.68 -9.84
N LEU A 337 25.45 29.42 -10.25
CA LEU A 337 26.50 28.88 -11.10
C LEU A 337 26.38 29.46 -12.53
N THR A 338 27.53 29.77 -13.13
CA THR A 338 27.64 30.29 -14.50
C THR A 338 28.67 29.52 -15.32
N GLY A 339 28.62 29.61 -16.66
CA GLY A 339 29.51 28.86 -17.56
C GLY A 339 29.04 27.41 -17.75
N LYS A 340 29.93 26.44 -17.77
CA LYS A 340 29.57 25.04 -17.89
C LYS A 340 28.93 24.54 -16.60
N VAL A 341 27.65 24.16 -16.66
CA VAL A 341 26.87 23.69 -15.49
C VAL A 341 26.07 22.46 -15.91
N ARG A 342 26.18 21.40 -15.09
CA ARG A 342 25.39 20.19 -15.23
C ARG A 342 24.12 20.30 -14.43
N PHE A 343 23.00 20.00 -15.08
CA PHE A 343 21.69 19.84 -14.45
C PHE A 343 21.32 18.34 -14.49
N THR A 344 20.96 17.78 -13.36
CA THR A 344 20.54 16.38 -13.25
C THR A 344 19.24 16.31 -12.50
N ILE A 345 18.26 15.51 -12.97
CA ILE A 345 17.05 15.15 -12.25
C ILE A 345 16.98 13.64 -12.08
N ASN A 346 16.54 13.20 -10.89
CA ASN A 346 16.38 11.81 -10.54
C ASN A 346 14.91 11.54 -10.15
N PHE A 347 14.25 10.67 -10.89
CA PHE A 347 12.86 10.26 -10.64
C PHE A 347 12.75 9.00 -9.77
N ARG A 348 13.87 8.29 -9.50
CA ARG A 348 13.88 7.10 -8.66
C ARG A 348 13.81 7.44 -7.17
N GLY A 349 14.44 8.53 -6.77
CA GLY A 349 14.64 8.87 -5.36
C GLY A 349 15.72 8.02 -4.68
N ASP A 350 16.02 8.37 -3.45
CA ASP A 350 16.85 7.58 -2.54
C ASP A 350 15.91 6.73 -1.67
N ILE A 351 15.78 5.44 -2.03
CA ILE A 351 14.85 4.52 -1.37
C ILE A 351 15.20 4.35 0.12
N ASP A 352 16.49 4.25 0.44
CA ASP A 352 16.94 3.99 1.81
C ASP A 352 16.71 5.22 2.69
N ALA A 353 17.03 6.42 2.19
CA ALA A 353 16.77 7.66 2.91
C ALA A 353 15.28 7.94 3.11
N LEU A 354 14.45 7.66 2.11
CA LEU A 354 12.99 7.88 2.16
C LEU A 354 12.25 6.84 3.01
N ALA A 355 12.82 5.64 3.19
CA ALA A 355 12.24 4.61 4.06
C ALA A 355 12.26 4.99 5.55
N GLU A 356 13.11 5.93 5.94
CA GLU A 356 13.25 6.41 7.32
C GLU A 356 12.65 7.82 7.52
N ASP A 357 12.27 8.50 6.43
CA ASP A 357 11.77 9.88 6.50
C ASP A 357 10.26 9.93 6.72
N THR A 358 9.86 10.22 7.94
CA THR A 358 8.46 10.32 8.36
C THR A 358 7.74 11.58 7.84
N THR A 359 8.46 12.54 7.24
CA THR A 359 7.87 13.74 6.64
C THR A 359 7.34 13.50 5.23
N ASN A 360 7.66 12.33 4.66
CA ASN A 360 7.24 11.89 3.32
C ASN A 360 7.50 12.94 2.23
N PRO A 361 8.71 13.44 2.09
CA PRO A 361 9.02 14.41 1.07
C PRO A 361 8.86 13.79 -0.33
N SER A 362 8.83 14.65 -1.35
CA SER A 362 8.86 14.17 -2.73
C SER A 362 10.10 13.31 -2.97
N PRO A 363 9.98 12.14 -3.60
CA PRO A 363 11.14 11.29 -3.91
C PRO A 363 11.99 11.83 -5.06
N ILE A 364 11.45 12.75 -5.86
CA ILE A 364 12.15 13.33 -7.02
C ILE A 364 13.11 14.41 -6.53
N PHE A 365 14.36 14.32 -6.92
CA PHE A 365 15.38 15.31 -6.55
C PHE A 365 16.23 15.70 -7.76
N ALA A 366 16.97 16.80 -7.62
CA ALA A 366 17.89 17.26 -8.64
C ALA A 366 19.21 17.76 -8.07
N THR A 367 20.24 17.79 -8.91
CA THR A 367 21.52 18.42 -8.61
C THR A 367 21.89 19.40 -9.69
N VAL A 368 22.57 20.47 -9.29
CA VAL A 368 23.13 21.50 -10.20
C VAL A 368 24.55 21.75 -9.78
N GLU A 369 25.50 21.43 -10.66
CA GLU A 369 26.92 21.45 -10.33
C GLU A 369 27.77 21.99 -11.49
N LYS A 370 28.98 22.44 -11.16
CA LYS A 370 29.96 22.79 -12.20
C LYS A 370 30.31 21.53 -13.02
N ALA A 371 30.26 21.68 -14.34
CA ALA A 371 30.78 20.67 -15.27
C ALA A 371 32.23 21.02 -15.67
N GLU A 372 33.04 19.98 -15.84
CA GLU A 372 34.42 20.13 -16.30
C GLU A 372 34.51 20.45 -17.81
#